data_5713aa6ae463c02c0e9ae7b0692bc2a2
#
_entry.id   5713aa6ae463c02c0e9ae7b0692bc2a2
#
_cell.length_a   1.000
_cell.length_b   1.000
_cell.length_c   1.000
_cell.angle_alpha   90.00
_cell.angle_beta   90.00
_cell.angle_gamma   90.00
#
_symmetry.space_group_name_H-M   'P 1'
#
loop_
_entity.id
_entity.type
_entity.pdbx_description
1 polymer ?
#
loop_
_entity_poly.entity_id
_entity_poly.type
_entity_poly.pdbx_seq_one_letter_code
_entity_poly.pdbx_strand_id
1 'polypeptide(L)'
;VTVLIFLGALLAAMALGMPIAYALLVSGAALMWHLDLFDAQILAQNLINGADSFPLLAVPFFMLAGEIMNVGGLSRRIVNLALALVGHLRGGLGFVTILAAVLMAALSGSAVADTAALAALLLPMMVKAGHDKARAGGLIASAGIIAPVIPPSIGFVIFGVAANLSIGKLFMAGIVPGLLLGLSIAATWYFVAKKENITPPTKATSAERWAALRSSTWALFLPLIVLVGLKMGVFTPTEAAVVAAVYALFVATVVYREMTLAQLVPVFVSAAKTTAVIMFLVAAAMVSAWLITVANLPTQLIALLQPFMDSPTLLLIVIMLLVIAVGTAMDMTPTILILTPVLMPVVKAAGIDPIYFGVLFIINNAIGLITPPVGTVLNVVAGVGRMKMDDVTRGVMPFMLAQLAVLFLLVLFPQLVLWPLKLFY
;
A
#
# COMPACT_ATOMS: atom_id res chain seq x y z
N VAL A 1 -25.60 -18.50 -10.88
CA VAL A 1 -24.74 -19.23 -11.84
C VAL A 1 -23.57 -18.38 -12.29
N THR A 2 -23.81 -17.15 -12.76
CA THR A 2 -22.81 -16.21 -13.33
C THR A 2 -21.62 -15.94 -12.38
N VAL A 3 -21.93 -15.64 -11.09
CA VAL A 3 -20.90 -15.46 -10.04
C VAL A 3 -20.03 -16.71 -9.87
N LEU A 4 -20.68 -17.89 -9.86
CA LEU A 4 -19.98 -19.19 -9.71
C LEU A 4 -19.07 -19.50 -10.89
N ILE A 5 -19.45 -19.13 -12.11
CA ILE A 5 -18.63 -19.32 -13.30
C ILE A 5 -17.41 -18.39 -13.24
N PHE A 6 -17.61 -17.10 -12.94
CA PHE A 6 -16.52 -16.13 -12.85
C PHE A 6 -15.52 -16.52 -11.76
N LEU A 7 -16.01 -16.69 -10.53
CA LEU A 7 -15.14 -17.06 -9.39
C LEU A 7 -14.55 -18.46 -9.55
N GLY A 8 -15.33 -19.43 -10.04
CA GLY A 8 -14.86 -20.79 -10.27
C GLY A 8 -13.74 -20.85 -11.30
N ALA A 9 -13.89 -20.16 -12.44
CA ALA A 9 -12.85 -20.07 -13.46
C ALA A 9 -11.59 -19.33 -12.93
N LEU A 10 -11.78 -18.24 -12.19
CA LEU A 10 -10.68 -17.49 -11.59
C LEU A 10 -9.90 -18.35 -10.60
N LEU A 11 -10.58 -18.97 -9.65
CA LEU A 11 -9.94 -19.80 -8.63
C LEU A 11 -9.30 -21.06 -9.22
N ALA A 12 -9.95 -21.70 -10.23
CA ALA A 12 -9.37 -22.84 -10.92
C ALA A 12 -8.08 -22.48 -11.67
N ALA A 13 -8.09 -21.35 -12.41
CA ALA A 13 -6.90 -20.85 -13.10
C ALA A 13 -5.76 -20.53 -12.12
N MET A 14 -6.08 -19.90 -10.99
CA MET A 14 -5.09 -19.61 -9.93
C MET A 14 -4.56 -20.90 -9.27
N ALA A 15 -5.42 -21.91 -9.02
CA ALA A 15 -5.02 -23.20 -8.46
C ALA A 15 -4.08 -23.98 -9.40
N LEU A 16 -4.20 -23.75 -10.71
CA LEU A 16 -3.26 -24.28 -11.72
C LEU A 16 -1.94 -23.50 -11.79
N GLY A 17 -1.74 -22.48 -10.94
CA GLY A 17 -0.51 -21.66 -10.92
C GLY A 17 -0.48 -20.55 -11.97
N MET A 18 -1.60 -20.23 -12.60
CA MET A 18 -1.67 -19.16 -13.58
C MET A 18 -1.52 -17.78 -12.90
N PRO A 19 -0.67 -16.85 -13.42
CA PRO A 19 -0.61 -15.49 -12.90
C PRO A 19 -1.98 -14.80 -12.95
N ILE A 20 -2.28 -14.00 -11.93
CA ILE A 20 -3.63 -13.44 -11.69
C ILE A 20 -4.17 -12.66 -12.90
N ALA A 21 -3.33 -11.92 -13.62
CA ALA A 21 -3.76 -11.19 -14.82
C ALA A 21 -4.34 -12.13 -15.90
N TYR A 22 -3.66 -13.25 -16.16
CA TYR A 22 -4.15 -14.25 -17.10
C TYR A 22 -5.38 -14.99 -16.54
N ALA A 23 -5.41 -15.28 -15.26
CA ALA A 23 -6.58 -15.90 -14.60
C ALA A 23 -7.83 -15.00 -14.74
N LEU A 24 -7.67 -13.67 -14.63
CA LEU A 24 -8.75 -12.71 -14.88
C LEU A 24 -9.23 -12.73 -16.33
N LEU A 25 -8.31 -12.80 -17.29
CA LEU A 25 -8.69 -12.90 -18.71
C LEU A 25 -9.42 -14.20 -19.02
N VAL A 26 -8.95 -15.33 -18.46
CA VAL A 26 -9.59 -16.64 -18.62
C VAL A 26 -10.99 -16.64 -17.98
N SER A 27 -11.14 -16.09 -16.77
CA SER A 27 -12.44 -15.98 -16.11
C SER A 27 -13.38 -15.05 -16.86
N GLY A 28 -12.84 -13.96 -17.43
CA GLY A 28 -13.58 -13.08 -18.32
C GLY A 28 -14.05 -13.79 -19.59
N ALA A 29 -13.17 -14.49 -20.28
CA ALA A 29 -13.52 -15.25 -21.48
C ALA A 29 -14.56 -16.35 -21.19
N ALA A 30 -14.44 -17.07 -20.07
CA ALA A 30 -15.40 -18.08 -19.63
C ALA A 30 -16.79 -17.45 -19.36
N LEU A 31 -16.83 -16.27 -18.75
CA LEU A 31 -18.07 -15.55 -18.50
C LEU A 31 -18.70 -15.03 -19.79
N MET A 32 -17.90 -14.49 -20.72
CA MET A 32 -18.39 -14.07 -22.06
C MET A 32 -18.98 -15.25 -22.81
N TRP A 33 -18.32 -16.42 -22.75
CA TRP A 33 -18.83 -17.64 -23.39
C TRP A 33 -20.18 -18.05 -22.81
N HIS A 34 -20.31 -18.03 -21.50
CA HIS A 34 -21.56 -18.37 -20.82
C HIS A 34 -22.73 -17.42 -21.13
N LEU A 35 -22.43 -16.16 -21.39
CA LEU A 35 -23.42 -15.13 -21.70
C LEU A 35 -23.75 -15.04 -23.21
N ASP A 36 -23.18 -15.91 -24.04
CA ASP A 36 -23.25 -15.85 -25.51
C ASP A 36 -22.77 -14.50 -26.10
N LEU A 37 -21.85 -13.85 -25.41
CA LEU A 37 -21.27 -12.54 -25.78
C LEU A 37 -19.79 -12.64 -26.16
N PHE A 38 -19.29 -13.86 -26.46
CA PHE A 38 -17.88 -14.04 -26.74
C PHE A 38 -17.47 -13.33 -28.03
N ASP A 39 -16.69 -12.27 -27.87
CA ASP A 39 -16.09 -11.50 -28.96
C ASP A 39 -14.66 -11.12 -28.56
N ALA A 40 -13.69 -11.63 -29.31
CA ALA A 40 -12.28 -11.36 -29.08
C ALA A 40 -11.92 -9.88 -29.27
N GLN A 41 -12.65 -9.15 -30.13
CA GLN A 41 -12.44 -7.72 -30.35
C GLN A 41 -12.89 -6.91 -29.15
N ILE A 42 -14.04 -7.23 -28.54
CA ILE A 42 -14.52 -6.59 -27.31
C ILE A 42 -13.54 -6.84 -26.17
N LEU A 43 -13.03 -8.07 -26.03
CA LEU A 43 -12.04 -8.41 -25.02
C LEU A 43 -10.75 -7.60 -25.20
N ALA A 44 -10.22 -7.56 -26.42
CA ALA A 44 -8.99 -6.81 -26.74
C ALA A 44 -9.18 -5.31 -26.53
N GLN A 45 -10.33 -4.75 -26.90
CA GLN A 45 -10.63 -3.33 -26.74
C GLN A 45 -10.74 -2.94 -25.26
N ASN A 46 -11.41 -3.73 -24.42
CA ASN A 46 -11.47 -3.48 -22.97
C ASN A 46 -10.09 -3.61 -22.32
N LEU A 47 -9.25 -4.54 -22.79
CA LEU A 47 -7.87 -4.69 -22.32
C LEU A 47 -7.04 -3.43 -22.61
N ILE A 48 -7.11 -2.92 -23.84
CA ILE A 48 -6.36 -1.72 -24.27
C ILE A 48 -6.90 -0.50 -23.51
N ASN A 49 -8.21 -0.29 -23.49
CA ASN A 49 -8.84 0.84 -22.80
C ASN A 49 -8.54 0.83 -21.29
N GLY A 50 -8.38 -0.35 -20.70
CA GLY A 50 -8.03 -0.51 -19.28
C GLY A 50 -6.64 0.01 -18.95
N ALA A 51 -5.69 -0.13 -19.87
CA ALA A 51 -4.33 0.40 -19.71
C ALA A 51 -4.22 1.88 -20.16
N ASP A 52 -5.08 2.34 -21.07
CA ASP A 52 -5.05 3.68 -21.63
C ASP A 52 -5.80 4.68 -20.73
N SER A 53 -5.21 4.98 -19.58
CA SER A 53 -5.76 5.93 -18.62
C SER A 53 -4.66 6.88 -18.14
N PHE A 54 -4.83 8.20 -18.40
CA PHE A 54 -3.86 9.22 -18.01
C PHE A 54 -3.49 9.18 -16.51
N PRO A 55 -4.43 9.03 -15.54
CA PRO A 55 -4.08 8.91 -14.13
C PRO A 55 -3.22 7.69 -13.78
N LEU A 56 -3.31 6.59 -14.55
CA LEU A 56 -2.48 5.40 -14.35
C LEU A 56 -0.99 5.65 -14.64
N LEU A 57 -0.65 6.67 -15.43
CA LEU A 57 0.74 7.06 -15.65
C LEU A 57 1.44 7.51 -14.36
N ALA A 58 0.69 7.85 -13.31
CA ALA A 58 1.29 8.10 -12.00
C ALA A 58 2.00 6.86 -11.42
N VAL A 59 1.52 5.64 -11.72
CA VAL A 59 2.10 4.39 -11.21
C VAL A 59 3.56 4.20 -11.65
N PRO A 60 3.90 4.21 -12.96
CA PRO A 60 5.29 4.06 -13.39
C PRO A 60 6.22 5.12 -12.82
N PHE A 61 5.78 6.37 -12.72
CA PHE A 61 6.63 7.43 -12.22
C PHE A 61 6.83 7.37 -10.69
N PHE A 62 5.82 7.03 -9.90
CA PHE A 62 6.02 6.79 -8.46
C PHE A 62 6.87 5.55 -8.20
N MET A 63 6.71 4.48 -8.99
CA MET A 63 7.59 3.30 -8.91
C MET A 63 9.04 3.68 -9.20
N LEU A 64 9.26 4.43 -10.27
CA LEU A 64 10.59 4.91 -10.64
C LEU A 64 11.19 5.81 -9.54
N ALA A 65 10.41 6.75 -8.99
CA ALA A 65 10.84 7.59 -7.89
C ALA A 65 11.28 6.76 -6.68
N GLY A 66 10.50 5.76 -6.28
CA GLY A 66 10.81 4.84 -5.18
C GLY A 66 12.11 4.06 -5.40
N GLU A 67 12.31 3.49 -6.59
CA GLU A 67 13.54 2.78 -6.95
C GLU A 67 14.77 3.71 -6.91
N ILE A 68 14.66 4.91 -7.49
CA ILE A 68 15.73 5.93 -7.46
C ILE A 68 16.08 6.30 -6.02
N MET A 69 15.09 6.47 -5.17
CA MET A 69 15.30 6.88 -3.78
C MET A 69 16.01 5.81 -2.95
N ASN A 70 15.69 4.54 -3.19
CA ASN A 70 16.33 3.43 -2.52
C ASN A 70 17.81 3.32 -2.91
N VAL A 71 18.12 3.36 -4.21
CA VAL A 71 19.51 3.28 -4.72
C VAL A 71 20.27 4.57 -4.46
N GLY A 72 19.63 5.73 -4.56
CA GLY A 72 20.21 7.06 -4.40
C GLY A 72 20.45 7.50 -2.95
N GLY A 73 20.25 6.60 -1.96
CA GLY A 73 20.61 6.83 -0.57
C GLY A 73 19.64 7.74 0.20
N LEU A 74 18.48 8.10 -0.36
CA LEU A 74 17.47 8.90 0.34
C LEU A 74 16.90 8.12 1.52
N SER A 75 16.51 6.86 1.31
CA SER A 75 15.96 5.97 2.35
C SER A 75 16.92 5.81 3.53
N ARG A 76 18.21 5.64 3.27
CA ARG A 76 19.24 5.53 4.32
C ARG A 76 19.35 6.80 5.17
N ARG A 77 19.22 8.00 4.57
CA ARG A 77 19.24 9.27 5.31
C ARG A 77 18.04 9.45 6.20
N ILE A 78 16.86 9.01 5.76
CA ILE A 78 15.64 8.99 6.58
C ILE A 78 15.83 8.09 7.80
N VAL A 79 16.40 6.89 7.63
CA VAL A 79 16.71 5.99 8.75
C VAL A 79 17.70 6.63 9.72
N ASN A 80 18.75 7.28 9.21
CA ASN A 80 19.73 7.98 10.05
C ASN A 80 19.11 9.14 10.83
N LEU A 81 18.19 9.90 10.21
CA LEU A 81 17.45 10.94 10.90
C LEU A 81 16.59 10.34 12.02
N ALA A 82 15.85 9.28 11.74
CA ALA A 82 15.04 8.59 12.74
C ALA A 82 15.91 8.06 13.91
N LEU A 83 17.10 7.50 13.62
CA LEU A 83 18.08 7.09 14.64
C LEU A 83 18.51 8.24 15.52
N ALA A 84 18.83 9.40 14.95
CA ALA A 84 19.26 10.57 15.70
C ALA A 84 18.13 11.15 16.58
N LEU A 85 16.86 11.03 16.14
CA LEU A 85 15.71 11.58 16.85
C LEU A 85 15.21 10.68 17.99
N VAL A 86 15.00 9.39 17.71
CA VAL A 86 14.30 8.47 18.63
C VAL A 86 15.11 7.25 19.03
N GLY A 87 16.33 7.05 18.48
CA GLY A 87 17.14 5.85 18.74
C GLY A 87 17.53 5.68 20.21
N HIS A 88 17.62 6.76 20.98
CA HIS A 88 17.95 6.78 22.40
C HIS A 88 16.82 6.35 23.34
N LEU A 89 15.61 6.14 22.83
CA LEU A 89 14.47 5.69 23.63
C LEU A 89 14.63 4.21 24.01
N ARG A 90 13.98 3.77 25.09
CA ARG A 90 13.91 2.34 25.42
C ARG A 90 13.21 1.58 24.29
N GLY A 91 13.87 0.57 23.72
CA GLY A 91 13.42 -0.07 22.48
C GLY A 91 13.58 0.83 21.24
N GLY A 92 14.52 1.77 21.28
CA GLY A 92 14.69 2.87 20.33
C GLY A 92 14.73 2.44 18.87
N LEU A 93 15.38 1.30 18.54
CA LEU A 93 15.43 0.80 17.16
C LEU A 93 14.04 0.45 16.60
N GLY A 94 13.10 0.01 17.43
CA GLY A 94 11.73 -0.19 16.98
C GLY A 94 11.01 1.13 16.69
N PHE A 95 11.17 2.16 17.52
CA PHE A 95 10.65 3.50 17.23
C PHE A 95 11.31 4.12 16.00
N VAL A 96 12.61 3.85 15.78
CA VAL A 96 13.32 4.22 14.55
C VAL A 96 12.66 3.56 13.34
N THR A 97 12.35 2.26 13.42
CA THR A 97 11.67 1.53 12.35
C THR A 97 10.32 2.17 12.01
N ILE A 98 9.52 2.50 13.02
CA ILE A 98 8.19 3.09 12.81
C ILE A 98 8.30 4.50 12.23
N LEU A 99 9.16 5.35 12.79
CA LEU A 99 9.35 6.71 12.30
C LEU A 99 9.93 6.71 10.87
N ALA A 100 10.91 5.86 10.61
CA ALA A 100 11.48 5.70 9.27
C ALA A 100 10.41 5.20 8.27
N ALA A 101 9.57 4.23 8.65
CA ALA A 101 8.49 3.73 7.81
C ALA A 101 7.47 4.83 7.46
N VAL A 102 7.04 5.63 8.44
CA VAL A 102 6.12 6.76 8.21
C VAL A 102 6.72 7.80 7.25
N LEU A 103 8.00 8.13 7.44
CA LEU A 103 8.67 9.10 6.56
C LEU A 103 8.95 8.52 5.17
N MET A 104 9.33 7.25 5.05
CA MET A 104 9.55 6.56 3.77
C MET A 104 8.24 6.32 3.02
N ALA A 105 7.15 6.02 3.74
CA ALA A 105 5.82 5.87 3.14
C ALA A 105 5.44 7.08 2.28
N ALA A 106 5.75 8.28 2.76
CA ALA A 106 5.51 9.52 2.02
C ALA A 106 6.45 9.72 0.80
N LEU A 107 7.33 8.77 0.53
CA LEU A 107 8.28 8.82 -0.57
C LEU A 107 7.99 7.78 -1.66
N SER A 108 7.72 6.52 -1.30
CA SER A 108 7.64 5.40 -2.26
C SER A 108 6.22 4.90 -2.53
N GLY A 109 5.34 4.92 -1.52
CA GLY A 109 3.98 4.39 -1.59
C GLY A 109 3.90 2.87 -1.81
N SER A 110 5.02 2.14 -1.68
CA SER A 110 5.11 0.69 -1.91
C SER A 110 5.46 -0.08 -0.64
N ALA A 111 4.51 -0.87 -0.12
CA ALA A 111 4.73 -1.70 1.07
C ALA A 111 5.92 -2.65 0.92
N VAL A 112 6.04 -3.30 -0.23
CA VAL A 112 7.09 -4.30 -0.52
C VAL A 112 8.47 -3.63 -0.55
N ALA A 113 8.61 -2.52 -1.28
CA ALA A 113 9.89 -1.81 -1.43
C ALA A 113 10.36 -1.23 -0.10
N ASP A 114 9.48 -0.56 0.64
CA ASP A 114 9.82 0.05 1.93
C ASP A 114 10.16 -1.02 2.98
N THR A 115 9.37 -2.11 3.03
CA THR A 115 9.67 -3.22 3.94
C THR A 115 11.02 -3.85 3.63
N ALA A 116 11.35 -4.06 2.35
CA ALA A 116 12.65 -4.62 1.96
C ALA A 116 13.80 -3.71 2.39
N ALA A 117 13.69 -2.40 2.17
CA ALA A 117 14.69 -1.42 2.58
C ALA A 117 14.86 -1.36 4.11
N LEU A 118 13.74 -1.29 4.85
CA LEU A 118 13.75 -1.27 6.31
C LEU A 118 14.33 -2.58 6.88
N ALA A 119 13.94 -3.73 6.34
CA ALA A 119 14.44 -5.03 6.77
C ALA A 119 15.96 -5.15 6.53
N ALA A 120 16.43 -4.76 5.36
CA ALA A 120 17.86 -4.80 5.04
C ALA A 120 18.71 -3.93 5.97
N LEU A 121 18.20 -2.75 6.34
CA LEU A 121 18.93 -1.79 7.17
C LEU A 121 18.77 -2.06 8.67
N LEU A 122 17.55 -2.25 9.16
CA LEU A 122 17.23 -2.21 10.58
C LEU A 122 17.20 -3.60 11.24
N LEU A 123 16.79 -4.66 10.51
CA LEU A 123 16.72 -5.99 11.11
C LEU A 123 18.07 -6.47 11.67
N PRO A 124 19.20 -6.35 10.93
CA PRO A 124 20.53 -6.72 11.47
C PRO A 124 20.91 -5.87 12.70
N MET A 125 20.57 -4.57 12.69
CA MET A 125 20.86 -3.66 13.80
C MET A 125 20.05 -4.05 15.05
N MET A 126 18.77 -4.38 14.89
CA MET A 126 17.90 -4.79 15.98
C MET A 126 18.36 -6.11 16.60
N VAL A 127 18.70 -7.10 15.78
CA VAL A 127 19.23 -8.40 16.24
C VAL A 127 20.55 -8.22 16.96
N LYS A 128 21.48 -7.41 16.43
CA LYS A 128 22.75 -7.09 17.08
C LYS A 128 22.57 -6.37 18.42
N ALA A 129 21.53 -5.54 18.55
CA ALA A 129 21.18 -4.86 19.79
C ALA A 129 20.51 -5.79 20.83
N GLY A 130 20.20 -7.05 20.47
CA GLY A 130 19.62 -8.04 21.37
C GLY A 130 18.09 -8.16 21.27
N HIS A 131 17.45 -7.51 20.30
CA HIS A 131 16.00 -7.70 20.07
C HIS A 131 15.72 -9.10 19.52
N ASP A 132 14.59 -9.67 19.91
CA ASP A 132 14.10 -10.91 19.35
C ASP A 132 13.86 -10.76 17.85
N LYS A 133 14.45 -11.66 17.07
CA LYS A 133 14.45 -11.57 15.60
C LYS A 133 13.04 -11.66 15.01
N ALA A 134 12.17 -12.50 15.58
CA ALA A 134 10.79 -12.67 15.14
C ALA A 134 9.99 -11.37 15.36
N ARG A 135 10.11 -10.77 16.55
CA ARG A 135 9.45 -9.50 16.88
C ARG A 135 9.94 -8.34 16.05
N ALA A 136 11.26 -8.25 15.84
CA ALA A 136 11.86 -7.24 14.98
C ALA A 136 11.36 -7.37 13.52
N GLY A 137 11.32 -8.60 12.99
CA GLY A 137 10.76 -8.87 11.67
C GLY A 137 9.29 -8.53 11.56
N GLY A 138 8.47 -8.92 12.56
CA GLY A 138 7.04 -8.60 12.62
C GLY A 138 6.77 -7.10 12.70
N LEU A 139 7.56 -6.36 13.49
CA LEU A 139 7.48 -4.91 13.56
C LEU A 139 7.78 -4.26 12.20
N ILE A 140 8.85 -4.69 11.54
CA ILE A 140 9.24 -4.15 10.23
C ILE A 140 8.15 -4.43 9.20
N ALA A 141 7.59 -5.64 9.18
CA ALA A 141 6.47 -5.98 8.30
C ALA A 141 5.26 -5.06 8.53
N SER A 142 4.85 -4.89 9.79
CA SER A 142 3.73 -4.02 10.15
C SER A 142 3.99 -2.55 9.86
N ALA A 143 5.22 -2.07 10.02
CA ALA A 143 5.59 -0.71 9.70
C ALA A 143 5.57 -0.47 8.18
N GLY A 144 6.00 -1.45 7.38
CA GLY A 144 6.04 -1.33 5.92
C GLY A 144 4.67 -1.18 5.26
N ILE A 145 3.60 -1.72 5.86
CA ILE A 145 2.24 -1.56 5.31
C ILE A 145 1.61 -0.19 5.55
N ILE A 146 2.31 0.73 6.19
CA ILE A 146 1.91 2.14 6.26
C ILE A 146 2.06 2.81 4.88
N ALA A 147 3.03 2.36 4.08
CA ALA A 147 3.35 2.95 2.78
C ALA A 147 2.17 3.06 1.80
N PRO A 148 1.29 2.06 1.64
CA PRO A 148 0.12 2.21 0.78
C PRO A 148 -0.95 3.18 1.29
N VAL A 149 -0.85 3.65 2.53
CA VAL A 149 -1.88 4.51 3.16
C VAL A 149 -1.44 5.97 3.22
N ILE A 150 -0.16 6.23 3.50
CA ILE A 150 0.37 7.60 3.49
C ILE A 150 0.69 8.03 2.04
N PRO A 151 0.22 9.21 1.59
CA PRO A 151 0.49 9.67 0.23
C PRO A 151 1.97 10.08 0.03
N PRO A 152 2.49 9.89 -1.20
CA PRO A 152 1.83 9.32 -2.38
C PRO A 152 1.69 7.79 -2.30
N SER A 153 0.53 7.28 -2.67
CA SER A 153 0.19 5.85 -2.55
C SER A 153 -0.24 5.27 -3.89
N ILE A 154 0.44 4.22 -4.32
CA ILE A 154 0.10 3.48 -5.54
C ILE A 154 -1.29 2.82 -5.39
N GLY A 155 -1.62 2.33 -4.21
CA GLY A 155 -2.94 1.74 -3.91
C GLY A 155 -4.07 2.73 -4.13
N PHE A 156 -3.94 3.98 -3.65
CA PHE A 156 -4.93 5.02 -3.89
C PHE A 156 -5.02 5.44 -5.36
N VAL A 157 -3.91 5.42 -6.11
CA VAL A 157 -3.95 5.70 -7.56
C VAL A 157 -4.78 4.64 -8.27
N ILE A 158 -4.49 3.35 -8.04
CA ILE A 158 -5.21 2.23 -8.66
C ILE A 158 -6.68 2.23 -8.26
N PHE A 159 -6.98 2.40 -6.97
CA PHE A 159 -8.36 2.47 -6.48
C PHE A 159 -9.10 3.67 -7.05
N GLY A 160 -8.48 4.85 -7.07
CA GLY A 160 -9.07 6.08 -7.61
C GLY A 160 -9.45 5.94 -9.08
N VAL A 161 -8.62 5.30 -9.88
CA VAL A 161 -8.92 4.99 -11.29
C VAL A 161 -10.05 3.97 -11.38
N ALA A 162 -9.96 2.85 -10.67
CA ALA A 162 -10.96 1.77 -10.73
C ALA A 162 -12.36 2.22 -10.22
N ALA A 163 -12.40 3.13 -9.24
CA ALA A 163 -13.64 3.68 -8.66
C ALA A 163 -14.11 4.99 -9.32
N ASN A 164 -13.31 5.55 -10.24
CA ASN A 164 -13.51 6.87 -10.84
C ASN A 164 -13.64 7.98 -9.79
N LEU A 165 -12.66 8.05 -8.88
CA LEU A 165 -12.60 9.00 -7.77
C LEU A 165 -11.36 9.89 -7.85
N SER A 166 -11.42 11.06 -7.20
CA SER A 166 -10.28 11.97 -7.10
C SER A 166 -9.14 11.35 -6.28
N ILE A 167 -8.01 11.06 -6.94
CA ILE A 167 -6.80 10.54 -6.30
C ILE A 167 -6.24 11.56 -5.29
N GLY A 168 -6.32 12.86 -5.60
CA GLY A 168 -5.88 13.91 -4.67
C GLY A 168 -6.67 13.90 -3.36
N LYS A 169 -8.01 13.70 -3.43
CA LYS A 169 -8.84 13.57 -2.22
C LYS A 169 -8.51 12.31 -1.43
N LEU A 170 -8.28 11.18 -2.10
CA LEU A 170 -7.84 9.93 -1.46
C LEU A 170 -6.50 10.13 -0.74
N PHE A 171 -5.56 10.81 -1.37
CA PHE A 171 -4.26 11.12 -0.76
C PHE A 171 -4.42 11.93 0.53
N MET A 172 -5.20 13.02 0.49
CA MET A 172 -5.41 13.85 1.68
C MET A 172 -6.16 13.10 2.79
N ALA A 173 -7.12 12.26 2.43
CA ALA A 173 -7.88 11.45 3.38
C ALA A 173 -7.04 10.34 4.04
N GLY A 174 -5.98 9.85 3.39
CA GLY A 174 -5.09 8.81 3.89
C GLY A 174 -4.09 9.26 4.96
N ILE A 175 -3.79 10.57 5.06
CA ILE A 175 -2.73 11.09 5.94
C ILE A 175 -3.00 10.73 7.42
N VAL A 176 -4.14 11.12 7.95
CA VAL A 176 -4.47 10.90 9.38
C VAL A 176 -4.62 9.41 9.70
N PRO A 177 -5.35 8.59 8.92
CA PRO A 177 -5.37 7.16 9.12
C PRO A 177 -3.98 6.49 9.08
N GLY A 178 -3.12 6.88 8.15
CA GLY A 178 -1.75 6.37 8.08
C GLY A 178 -0.93 6.71 9.33
N LEU A 179 -1.07 7.92 9.86
CA LEU A 179 -0.44 8.30 11.14
C LEU A 179 -1.01 7.51 12.33
N LEU A 180 -2.32 7.26 12.35
CA LEU A 180 -2.95 6.44 13.39
C LEU A 180 -2.44 4.99 13.35
N LEU A 181 -2.21 4.41 12.16
CA LEU A 181 -1.55 3.11 12.03
C LEU A 181 -0.15 3.15 12.63
N GLY A 182 0.66 4.16 12.31
CA GLY A 182 1.99 4.33 12.89
C GLY A 182 1.97 4.46 14.42
N LEU A 183 1.03 5.24 14.95
CA LEU A 183 0.85 5.41 16.40
C LEU A 183 0.41 4.11 17.08
N SER A 184 -0.45 3.32 16.46
CA SER A 184 -0.89 2.03 17.01
C SER A 184 0.26 1.04 17.13
N ILE A 185 1.13 0.99 16.11
CA ILE A 185 2.34 0.16 16.14
C ILE A 185 3.30 0.68 17.21
N ALA A 186 3.47 2.00 17.33
CA ALA A 186 4.34 2.61 18.34
C ALA A 186 3.86 2.32 19.77
N ALA A 187 2.56 2.40 20.01
CA ALA A 187 1.96 2.03 21.29
C ALA A 187 2.19 0.54 21.59
N THR A 188 1.93 -0.34 20.63
CA THR A 188 2.17 -1.78 20.77
C THR A 188 3.64 -2.07 21.05
N TRP A 189 4.55 -1.44 20.27
CA TRP A 189 5.99 -1.60 20.49
C TRP A 189 6.45 -1.13 21.86
N TYR A 190 5.89 -0.04 22.38
CA TYR A 190 6.22 0.43 23.73
C TYR A 190 6.00 -0.66 24.78
N PHE A 191 4.85 -1.37 24.71
CA PHE A 191 4.55 -2.46 25.65
C PHE A 191 5.42 -3.70 25.42
N VAL A 192 5.75 -4.01 24.16
CA VAL A 192 6.62 -5.13 23.80
C VAL A 192 8.06 -4.85 24.26
N ALA A 193 8.60 -3.69 23.94
CA ALA A 193 9.97 -3.30 24.28
C ALA A 193 10.19 -3.14 25.80
N LYS A 194 9.14 -2.82 26.56
CA LYS A 194 9.21 -2.74 28.02
C LYS A 194 9.56 -4.09 28.67
N LYS A 195 9.24 -5.21 28.00
CA LYS A 195 9.57 -6.55 28.47
C LYS A 195 11.00 -6.97 28.10
N GLU A 196 11.63 -6.29 27.18
CA GLU A 196 13.00 -6.53 26.76
C GLU A 196 13.96 -5.67 27.60
N ASN A 197 14.92 -6.27 28.30
CA ASN A 197 15.90 -5.56 29.11
C ASN A 197 17.10 -5.09 28.26
N ILE A 198 16.81 -4.31 27.20
CA ILE A 198 17.84 -3.79 26.30
C ILE A 198 18.22 -2.38 26.74
N THR A 199 19.50 -2.17 26.94
CA THR A 199 20.04 -0.85 27.27
C THR A 199 19.96 0.07 26.07
N PRO A 200 19.27 1.22 26.16
CA PRO A 200 19.21 2.15 25.05
C PRO A 200 20.58 2.78 24.76
N PRO A 201 20.89 3.09 23.50
CA PRO A 201 22.10 3.82 23.16
C PRO A 201 22.08 5.25 23.72
N THR A 202 23.23 5.88 23.76
CA THR A 202 23.35 7.27 24.21
C THR A 202 22.57 8.22 23.31
N LYS A 203 21.99 9.25 23.90
CA LYS A 203 21.22 10.27 23.19
C LYS A 203 22.15 11.05 22.24
N ALA A 204 21.79 11.14 20.96
CA ALA A 204 22.51 11.95 19.99
C ALA A 204 22.57 13.42 20.44
N THR A 205 23.69 14.06 20.23
CA THR A 205 23.91 15.48 20.52
C THR A 205 23.02 16.36 19.62
N SER A 206 22.79 17.60 20.03
CA SER A 206 22.07 18.56 19.19
C SER A 206 22.75 18.79 17.84
N ALA A 207 24.09 18.76 17.81
CA ALA A 207 24.86 18.86 16.57
C ALA A 207 24.63 17.69 15.64
N GLU A 208 24.64 16.44 16.15
CA GLU A 208 24.37 15.23 15.37
C GLU A 208 22.95 15.20 14.84
N ARG A 209 21.96 15.62 15.63
CA ARG A 209 20.55 15.72 15.19
C ARG A 209 20.40 16.75 14.08
N TRP A 210 21.04 17.93 14.22
CA TRP A 210 21.03 18.94 13.21
C TRP A 210 21.72 18.48 11.92
N ALA A 211 22.85 17.78 12.03
CA ALA A 211 23.55 17.20 10.88
C ALA A 211 22.68 16.15 10.16
N ALA A 212 22.02 15.27 10.93
CA ALA A 212 21.08 14.29 10.37
C ALA A 212 19.89 14.95 9.67
N LEU A 213 19.31 15.99 10.27
CA LEU A 213 18.21 16.76 9.65
C LEU A 213 18.68 17.43 8.35
N ARG A 214 19.82 18.13 8.38
CA ARG A 214 20.39 18.77 7.20
C ARG A 214 20.68 17.79 6.07
N SER A 215 21.23 16.62 6.39
CA SER A 215 21.49 15.59 5.38
C SER A 215 20.22 15.01 4.76
N SER A 216 19.12 14.98 5.51
CA SER A 216 17.83 14.42 5.08
C SER A 216 16.88 15.45 4.48
N THR A 217 17.23 16.74 4.52
CA THR A 217 16.35 17.85 4.09
C THR A 217 15.83 17.64 2.67
N TRP A 218 16.72 17.29 1.73
CA TRP A 218 16.33 17.05 0.35
C TRP A 218 15.37 15.87 0.19
N ALA A 219 15.55 14.82 0.99
CA ALA A 219 14.62 13.69 0.98
C ALA A 219 13.24 14.11 1.54
N LEU A 220 13.20 14.91 2.60
CA LEU A 220 11.96 15.39 3.22
C LEU A 220 11.19 16.41 2.37
N PHE A 221 11.86 17.12 1.48
CA PHE A 221 11.19 18.07 0.58
C PHE A 221 10.32 17.36 -0.47
N LEU A 222 10.64 16.13 -0.86
CA LEU A 222 9.89 15.42 -1.91
C LEU A 222 8.40 15.24 -1.57
N PRO A 223 8.03 14.63 -0.42
CA PRO A 223 6.61 14.51 -0.05
C PRO A 223 5.94 15.87 0.12
N LEU A 224 6.68 16.87 0.61
CA LEU A 224 6.14 18.22 0.76
C LEU A 224 5.79 18.83 -0.60
N ILE A 225 6.68 18.72 -1.60
CA ILE A 225 6.44 19.19 -2.97
C ILE A 225 5.18 18.53 -3.55
N VAL A 226 5.08 17.21 -3.42
CA VAL A 226 3.94 16.43 -3.95
C VAL A 226 2.64 16.87 -3.27
N LEU A 227 2.60 16.86 -1.94
CA LEU A 227 1.37 17.15 -1.18
C LEU A 227 0.90 18.60 -1.33
N VAL A 228 1.83 19.55 -1.23
CA VAL A 228 1.50 20.98 -1.40
C VAL A 228 1.08 21.27 -2.84
N GLY A 229 1.79 20.72 -3.83
CA GLY A 229 1.47 20.90 -5.24
C GLY A 229 0.08 20.35 -5.61
N LEU A 230 -0.28 19.18 -5.07
CA LEU A 230 -1.62 18.60 -5.24
C LEU A 230 -2.71 19.44 -4.55
N LYS A 231 -2.46 19.87 -3.30
CA LYS A 231 -3.42 20.69 -2.53
C LYS A 231 -3.69 22.03 -3.20
N MET A 232 -2.65 22.69 -3.70
CA MET A 232 -2.76 23.99 -4.37
C MET A 232 -3.28 23.87 -5.82
N GLY A 233 -3.50 22.66 -6.33
CA GLY A 233 -3.92 22.43 -7.71
C GLY A 233 -2.85 22.76 -8.77
N VAL A 234 -1.58 22.87 -8.35
CA VAL A 234 -0.45 23.12 -9.25
C VAL A 234 -0.15 21.88 -10.10
N PHE A 235 -0.35 20.70 -9.50
CA PHE A 235 -0.11 19.41 -10.15
C PHE A 235 -1.35 18.52 -10.09
N THR A 236 -1.59 17.79 -11.17
CA THR A 236 -2.37 16.55 -11.16
C THR A 236 -1.57 15.43 -10.47
N PRO A 237 -2.19 14.32 -10.03
CA PRO A 237 -1.45 13.18 -9.47
C PRO A 237 -0.37 12.62 -10.39
N THR A 238 -0.62 12.62 -11.69
CA THR A 238 0.34 12.16 -12.72
C THR A 238 1.54 13.11 -12.81
N GLU A 239 1.30 14.40 -12.90
CA GLU A 239 2.36 15.41 -12.93
C GLU A 239 3.17 15.40 -11.63
N ALA A 240 2.52 15.25 -10.47
CA ALA A 240 3.20 15.10 -9.19
C ALA A 240 4.14 13.87 -9.16
N ALA A 241 3.74 12.76 -9.79
CA ALA A 241 4.57 11.57 -9.90
C ALA A 241 5.80 11.81 -10.79
N VAL A 242 5.63 12.51 -11.92
CA VAL A 242 6.75 12.91 -12.80
C VAL A 242 7.72 13.83 -12.05
N VAL A 243 7.20 14.85 -11.35
CA VAL A 243 8.01 15.76 -10.54
C VAL A 243 8.77 14.99 -9.46
N ALA A 244 8.12 14.03 -8.79
CA ALA A 244 8.75 13.18 -7.78
C ALA A 244 9.92 12.37 -8.37
N ALA A 245 9.74 11.75 -9.55
CA ALA A 245 10.79 10.97 -10.21
C ALA A 245 11.98 11.83 -10.63
N VAL A 246 11.71 12.99 -11.26
CA VAL A 246 12.75 13.94 -11.70
C VAL A 246 13.49 14.52 -10.50
N TYR A 247 12.77 14.91 -9.45
CA TYR A 247 13.36 15.43 -8.22
C TYR A 247 14.23 14.36 -7.53
N ALA A 248 13.74 13.13 -7.38
CA ALA A 248 14.51 12.04 -6.80
C ALA A 248 15.80 11.77 -7.59
N LEU A 249 15.71 11.77 -8.92
CA LEU A 249 16.88 11.61 -9.81
C LEU A 249 17.89 12.74 -9.62
N PHE A 250 17.43 13.98 -9.60
CA PHE A 250 18.29 15.15 -9.35
C PHE A 250 18.99 15.06 -7.99
N VAL A 251 18.26 14.73 -6.94
CA VAL A 251 18.83 14.61 -5.60
C VAL A 251 19.82 13.45 -5.52
N ALA A 252 19.52 12.28 -6.10
CA ALA A 252 20.39 11.11 -6.06
C ALA A 252 21.68 11.31 -6.85
N THR A 253 21.62 11.98 -8.01
CA THR A 253 22.80 12.12 -8.91
C THR A 253 23.60 13.38 -8.66
N VAL A 254 22.94 14.53 -8.42
CA VAL A 254 23.62 15.84 -8.33
C VAL A 254 23.90 16.23 -6.88
N VAL A 255 22.89 16.10 -5.99
CA VAL A 255 23.01 16.58 -4.61
C VAL A 255 23.77 15.57 -3.76
N TYR A 256 23.31 14.32 -3.72
CA TYR A 256 23.93 13.26 -2.92
C TYR A 256 25.08 12.56 -3.64
N ARG A 257 25.09 12.56 -4.95
CA ARG A 257 26.10 11.93 -5.79
C ARG A 257 26.34 10.46 -5.46
N GLU A 258 25.26 9.78 -5.04
CA GLU A 258 25.30 8.36 -4.68
C GLU A 258 24.84 7.44 -5.82
N MET A 259 24.25 7.99 -6.88
CA MET A 259 23.82 7.24 -8.04
C MET A 259 24.68 7.59 -9.26
N THR A 260 25.27 6.57 -9.86
CA THR A 260 26.04 6.67 -11.11
C THR A 260 25.13 6.42 -12.32
N LEU A 261 25.56 6.87 -13.52
CA LEU A 261 24.85 6.60 -14.76
C LEU A 261 24.71 5.09 -15.04
N ALA A 262 25.70 4.28 -14.64
CA ALA A 262 25.64 2.83 -14.76
C ALA A 262 24.52 2.19 -13.93
N GLN A 263 24.17 2.79 -12.79
CA GLN A 263 23.07 2.31 -11.92
C GLN A 263 21.70 2.75 -12.40
N LEU A 264 21.60 3.74 -13.29
CA LEU A 264 20.30 4.17 -13.84
C LEU A 264 19.64 3.07 -14.66
N VAL A 265 20.39 2.37 -15.52
CA VAL A 265 19.81 1.32 -16.37
C VAL A 265 19.12 0.22 -15.57
N PRO A 266 19.77 -0.41 -14.54
CA PRO A 266 19.09 -1.40 -13.71
C PRO A 266 17.90 -0.83 -12.93
N VAL A 267 17.94 0.42 -12.48
CA VAL A 267 16.82 1.09 -11.81
C VAL A 267 15.62 1.26 -12.75
N PHE A 268 15.86 1.77 -13.96
CA PHE A 268 14.78 1.89 -14.98
C PHE A 268 14.21 0.52 -15.35
N VAL A 269 15.05 -0.50 -15.53
CA VAL A 269 14.60 -1.87 -15.84
C VAL A 269 13.77 -2.45 -14.69
N SER A 270 14.16 -2.24 -13.44
CA SER A 270 13.40 -2.69 -12.26
C SER A 270 12.03 -2.02 -12.21
N ALA A 271 12.00 -0.69 -12.32
CA ALA A 271 10.76 0.08 -12.35
C ALA A 271 9.86 -0.31 -13.52
N ALA A 272 10.42 -0.51 -14.71
CA ALA A 272 9.67 -0.91 -15.90
C ALA A 272 9.07 -2.32 -15.76
N LYS A 273 9.80 -3.29 -15.21
CA LYS A 273 9.29 -4.65 -14.95
C LYS A 273 8.11 -4.63 -13.99
N THR A 274 8.23 -3.94 -12.86
CA THR A 274 7.17 -3.85 -11.87
C THR A 274 5.96 -3.11 -12.44
N THR A 275 6.19 -2.01 -13.15
CA THR A 275 5.13 -1.26 -13.85
C THR A 275 4.39 -2.14 -14.86
N ALA A 276 5.11 -2.90 -15.69
CA ALA A 276 4.51 -3.76 -16.72
C ALA A 276 3.56 -4.80 -16.09
N VAL A 277 3.95 -5.41 -14.96
CA VAL A 277 3.12 -6.35 -14.23
C VAL A 277 1.85 -5.67 -13.71
N ILE A 278 1.96 -4.50 -13.10
CA ILE A 278 0.83 -3.77 -12.56
C ILE A 278 -0.11 -3.31 -13.68
N MET A 279 0.43 -2.71 -14.74
CA MET A 279 -0.37 -2.20 -15.86
C MET A 279 -1.09 -3.31 -16.61
N PHE A 280 -0.43 -4.46 -16.82
CA PHE A 280 -1.08 -5.62 -17.43
C PHE A 280 -2.20 -6.19 -16.53
N LEU A 281 -1.99 -6.21 -15.22
CA LEU A 281 -3.02 -6.62 -14.27
C LEU A 281 -4.22 -5.67 -14.28
N VAL A 282 -3.99 -4.35 -14.34
CA VAL A 282 -5.05 -3.34 -14.48
C VAL A 282 -5.83 -3.54 -15.79
N ALA A 283 -5.13 -3.72 -16.90
CA ALA A 283 -5.75 -3.98 -18.20
C ALA A 283 -6.65 -5.22 -18.16
N ALA A 284 -6.16 -6.33 -17.62
CA ALA A 284 -6.91 -7.59 -17.48
C ALA A 284 -8.14 -7.42 -16.56
N ALA A 285 -7.96 -6.68 -15.47
CA ALA A 285 -9.04 -6.44 -14.52
C ALA A 285 -10.17 -5.57 -15.09
N MET A 286 -9.87 -4.65 -16.01
CA MET A 286 -10.90 -3.83 -16.67
C MET A 286 -11.79 -4.65 -17.59
N VAL A 287 -11.28 -5.72 -18.20
CA VAL A 287 -12.11 -6.72 -18.90
C VAL A 287 -13.10 -7.35 -17.93
N SER A 288 -12.61 -7.79 -16.77
CA SER A 288 -13.46 -8.37 -15.72
C SER A 288 -14.47 -7.37 -15.16
N ALA A 289 -14.09 -6.11 -14.95
CA ALA A 289 -14.96 -5.06 -14.45
C ALA A 289 -16.14 -4.77 -15.42
N TRP A 290 -15.84 -4.72 -16.72
CA TRP A 290 -16.87 -4.60 -17.74
C TRP A 290 -17.86 -5.77 -17.69
N LEU A 291 -17.36 -7.01 -17.64
CA LEU A 291 -18.17 -8.22 -17.57
C LEU A 291 -19.01 -8.31 -16.29
N ILE A 292 -18.43 -7.95 -15.15
CA ILE A 292 -19.15 -7.85 -13.86
C ILE A 292 -20.37 -6.93 -14.00
N THR A 293 -20.21 -5.83 -14.72
CA THR A 293 -21.30 -4.87 -14.97
C THR A 293 -22.35 -5.44 -15.93
N VAL A 294 -21.94 -6.00 -17.06
CA VAL A 294 -22.84 -6.61 -18.06
C VAL A 294 -23.62 -7.78 -17.46
N ALA A 295 -22.99 -8.57 -16.61
CA ALA A 295 -23.61 -9.71 -15.91
C ALA A 295 -24.50 -9.29 -14.73
N ASN A 296 -24.69 -8.00 -14.45
CA ASN A 296 -25.49 -7.47 -13.35
C ASN A 296 -25.07 -8.03 -11.97
N LEU A 297 -23.78 -8.35 -11.78
CA LEU A 297 -23.28 -8.88 -10.50
C LEU A 297 -23.46 -7.89 -9.34
N PRO A 298 -23.26 -6.55 -9.51
CA PRO A 298 -23.50 -5.60 -8.43
C PRO A 298 -24.93 -5.64 -7.88
N THR A 299 -25.94 -5.77 -8.76
CA THR A 299 -27.34 -5.86 -8.35
C THR A 299 -27.61 -7.13 -7.53
N GLN A 300 -27.02 -8.26 -7.93
CA GLN A 300 -27.11 -9.51 -7.17
C GLN A 300 -26.47 -9.40 -5.79
N LEU A 301 -25.34 -8.71 -5.70
CA LEU A 301 -24.64 -8.47 -4.43
C LEU A 301 -25.45 -7.52 -3.53
N ILE A 302 -26.03 -6.46 -4.08
CA ILE A 302 -26.93 -5.56 -3.34
C ILE A 302 -28.09 -6.35 -2.74
N ALA A 303 -28.72 -7.23 -3.52
CA ALA A 303 -29.81 -8.08 -3.02
C ALA A 303 -29.36 -9.03 -1.90
N LEU A 304 -28.15 -9.59 -2.00
CA LEU A 304 -27.56 -10.44 -0.96
C LEU A 304 -27.26 -9.67 0.33
N LEU A 305 -26.82 -8.42 0.20
CA LEU A 305 -26.45 -7.56 1.32
C LEU A 305 -27.63 -6.72 1.85
N GLN A 306 -28.84 -6.88 1.26
CA GLN A 306 -30.04 -6.17 1.67
C GLN A 306 -30.25 -6.13 3.19
N PRO A 307 -30.08 -7.23 3.95
CA PRO A 307 -30.28 -7.22 5.41
C PRO A 307 -29.35 -6.28 6.16
N PHE A 308 -28.23 -5.86 5.56
CA PHE A 308 -27.22 -4.99 6.16
C PHE A 308 -27.31 -3.54 5.68
N MET A 309 -28.13 -3.26 4.65
CA MET A 309 -28.20 -1.93 4.01
C MET A 309 -28.78 -0.85 4.93
N ASP A 310 -29.62 -1.23 5.90
CA ASP A 310 -30.23 -0.30 6.85
C ASP A 310 -29.23 0.29 7.85
N SER A 311 -28.03 -0.35 7.99
CA SER A 311 -26.96 0.12 8.87
C SER A 311 -25.65 0.22 8.10
N PRO A 312 -25.23 1.43 7.65
CA PRO A 312 -23.98 1.63 6.94
C PRO A 312 -22.75 1.11 7.72
N THR A 313 -22.75 1.22 9.05
CA THR A 313 -21.66 0.72 9.89
C THR A 313 -21.59 -0.80 9.87
N LEU A 314 -22.75 -1.49 9.99
CA LEU A 314 -22.79 -2.96 9.95
C LEU A 314 -22.40 -3.47 8.57
N LEU A 315 -22.87 -2.83 7.51
CA LEU A 315 -22.48 -3.14 6.14
C LEU A 315 -20.96 -3.00 5.95
N LEU A 316 -20.36 -1.91 6.44
CA LEU A 316 -18.90 -1.72 6.37
C LEU A 316 -18.15 -2.80 7.13
N ILE A 317 -18.60 -3.21 8.33
CA ILE A 317 -17.98 -4.30 9.08
C ILE A 317 -17.99 -5.59 8.25
N VAL A 318 -19.14 -5.94 7.66
CA VAL A 318 -19.28 -7.14 6.82
C VAL A 318 -18.34 -7.07 5.60
N ILE A 319 -18.29 -5.92 4.92
CA ILE A 319 -17.40 -5.72 3.78
C ILE A 319 -15.93 -5.80 4.23
N MET A 320 -15.55 -5.18 5.34
CA MET A 320 -14.17 -5.24 5.83
C MET A 320 -13.75 -6.66 6.19
N LEU A 321 -14.63 -7.47 6.80
CA LEU A 321 -14.35 -8.88 7.07
C LEU A 321 -14.17 -9.69 5.79
N LEU A 322 -14.98 -9.43 4.77
CA LEU A 322 -14.83 -10.05 3.44
C LEU A 322 -13.49 -9.67 2.80
N VAL A 323 -13.12 -8.39 2.85
CA VAL A 323 -11.85 -7.90 2.27
C VAL A 323 -10.65 -8.48 3.02
N ILE A 324 -10.71 -8.62 4.37
CA ILE A 324 -9.68 -9.32 5.14
C ILE A 324 -9.52 -10.75 4.62
N ALA A 325 -10.64 -11.48 4.48
CA ALA A 325 -10.60 -12.87 4.02
C ALA A 325 -9.98 -13.00 2.61
N VAL A 326 -10.35 -12.12 1.68
CA VAL A 326 -9.76 -12.11 0.32
C VAL A 326 -8.28 -11.70 0.38
N GLY A 327 -7.93 -10.70 1.18
CA GLY A 327 -6.56 -10.20 1.36
C GLY A 327 -5.58 -11.23 1.94
N THR A 328 -6.08 -12.28 2.62
CA THR A 328 -5.21 -13.39 3.06
C THR A 328 -4.65 -14.23 1.90
N ALA A 329 -5.36 -14.25 0.77
CA ALA A 329 -5.05 -15.10 -0.39
C ALA A 329 -4.48 -14.31 -1.57
N MET A 330 -4.74 -13.01 -1.65
CA MET A 330 -4.41 -12.18 -2.81
C MET A 330 -3.60 -10.95 -2.39
N ASP A 331 -2.75 -10.48 -3.30
CA ASP A 331 -2.03 -9.21 -3.13
C ASP A 331 -2.98 -8.01 -3.26
N MET A 332 -2.52 -6.83 -2.83
CA MET A 332 -3.31 -5.60 -2.77
C MET A 332 -3.86 -5.18 -4.14
N THR A 333 -3.02 -5.16 -5.17
CA THR A 333 -3.43 -4.67 -6.50
C THR A 333 -4.56 -5.49 -7.11
N PRO A 334 -4.48 -6.84 -7.21
CA PRO A 334 -5.59 -7.63 -7.72
C PRO A 334 -6.85 -7.53 -6.85
N THR A 335 -6.71 -7.47 -5.52
CA THR A 335 -7.85 -7.30 -4.62
C THR A 335 -8.59 -5.99 -4.88
N ILE A 336 -7.86 -4.87 -5.04
CA ILE A 336 -8.44 -3.58 -5.40
C ILE A 336 -9.21 -3.69 -6.72
N LEU A 337 -8.58 -4.23 -7.74
CA LEU A 337 -9.13 -4.24 -9.10
C LEU A 337 -10.34 -5.16 -9.26
N ILE A 338 -10.39 -6.28 -8.54
CA ILE A 338 -11.51 -7.22 -8.58
C ILE A 338 -12.68 -6.73 -7.72
N LEU A 339 -12.40 -6.26 -6.51
CA LEU A 339 -13.47 -5.93 -5.56
C LEU A 339 -14.04 -4.52 -5.77
N THR A 340 -13.28 -3.56 -6.30
CA THR A 340 -13.77 -2.20 -6.50
C THR A 340 -15.03 -2.14 -7.38
N PRO A 341 -15.08 -2.73 -8.59
CA PRO A 341 -16.26 -2.65 -9.44
C PRO A 341 -17.48 -3.38 -8.85
N VAL A 342 -17.26 -4.34 -7.95
CA VAL A 342 -18.30 -5.10 -7.27
C VAL A 342 -18.84 -4.35 -6.05
N LEU A 343 -17.94 -3.78 -5.22
CA LEU A 343 -18.31 -3.16 -3.95
C LEU A 343 -18.76 -1.70 -4.08
N MET A 344 -18.22 -0.93 -5.04
CA MET A 344 -18.54 0.49 -5.17
C MET A 344 -20.02 0.78 -5.44
N PRO A 345 -20.76 0.02 -6.26
CA PRO A 345 -22.19 0.18 -6.39
C PRO A 345 -22.95 -0.03 -5.07
N VAL A 346 -22.56 -1.03 -4.27
CA VAL A 346 -23.14 -1.31 -2.95
C VAL A 346 -22.91 -0.15 -1.99
N VAL A 347 -21.67 0.34 -1.92
CA VAL A 347 -21.24 1.47 -1.08
C VAL A 347 -22.05 2.72 -1.40
N LYS A 348 -22.20 3.03 -2.69
CA LYS A 348 -23.01 4.18 -3.16
C LYS A 348 -24.48 4.01 -2.84
N ALA A 349 -25.04 2.82 -3.05
CA ALA A 349 -26.45 2.52 -2.74
C ALA A 349 -26.77 2.64 -1.25
N ALA A 350 -25.80 2.32 -0.38
CA ALA A 350 -25.91 2.47 1.08
C ALA A 350 -25.64 3.91 1.58
N GLY A 351 -25.38 4.88 0.68
CA GLY A 351 -25.10 6.27 1.05
C GLY A 351 -23.76 6.48 1.76
N ILE A 352 -22.82 5.54 1.65
CA ILE A 352 -21.49 5.65 2.24
C ILE A 352 -20.61 6.52 1.34
N ASP A 353 -19.86 7.46 1.94
CA ASP A 353 -18.92 8.31 1.20
C ASP A 353 -17.86 7.45 0.49
N PRO A 354 -17.68 7.58 -0.84
CA PRO A 354 -16.75 6.75 -1.61
C PRO A 354 -15.27 6.97 -1.26
N ILE A 355 -14.87 8.19 -0.87
CA ILE A 355 -13.49 8.49 -0.45
C ILE A 355 -13.21 7.84 0.90
N TYR A 356 -14.14 7.95 1.84
CA TYR A 356 -14.05 7.30 3.14
C TYR A 356 -13.93 5.78 2.99
N PHE A 357 -14.81 5.16 2.18
CA PHE A 357 -14.72 3.74 1.88
C PHE A 357 -13.36 3.37 1.28
N GLY A 358 -12.86 4.16 0.32
CA GLY A 358 -11.57 3.94 -0.31
C GLY A 358 -10.41 3.90 0.68
N VAL A 359 -10.40 4.79 1.67
CA VAL A 359 -9.37 4.79 2.72
C VAL A 359 -9.44 3.52 3.55
N LEU A 360 -10.63 3.11 4.01
CA LEU A 360 -10.82 1.87 4.77
C LEU A 360 -10.40 0.65 3.94
N PHE A 361 -10.77 0.64 2.68
CA PHE A 361 -10.47 -0.45 1.76
C PHE A 361 -8.97 -0.61 1.52
N ILE A 362 -8.23 0.47 1.32
CA ILE A 362 -6.77 0.44 1.17
C ILE A 362 -6.07 0.03 2.47
N ILE A 363 -6.50 0.52 3.62
CA ILE A 363 -5.96 0.09 4.93
C ILE A 363 -6.17 -1.41 5.12
N ASN A 364 -7.37 -1.90 4.83
CA ASN A 364 -7.70 -3.32 4.95
C ASN A 364 -6.83 -4.18 4.03
N ASN A 365 -6.70 -3.78 2.76
CA ASN A 365 -5.81 -4.45 1.82
C ASN A 365 -4.34 -4.43 2.28
N ALA A 366 -3.87 -3.31 2.85
CA ALA A 366 -2.53 -3.22 3.40
C ALA A 366 -2.33 -4.21 4.57
N ILE A 367 -3.31 -4.35 5.47
CA ILE A 367 -3.28 -5.36 6.53
C ILE A 367 -3.26 -6.78 5.94
N GLY A 368 -3.96 -7.02 4.82
CA GLY A 368 -3.91 -8.28 4.07
C GLY A 368 -2.48 -8.70 3.70
N LEU A 369 -1.60 -7.75 3.36
CA LEU A 369 -0.20 -8.03 3.01
C LEU A 369 0.64 -8.61 4.16
N ILE A 370 0.18 -8.48 5.40
CA ILE A 370 0.82 -9.08 6.59
C ILE A 370 -0.03 -10.18 7.23
N THR A 371 -1.09 -10.61 6.55
CA THR A 371 -2.01 -11.64 7.08
C THR A 371 -1.68 -12.99 6.43
N PRO A 372 -1.44 -14.06 7.24
CA PRO A 372 -1.24 -15.41 6.69
C PRO A 372 -2.50 -15.91 5.96
N PRO A 373 -2.40 -16.84 5.00
CA PRO A 373 -1.24 -17.69 4.65
C PRO A 373 -0.25 -17.07 3.64
N VAL A 374 -0.65 -16.09 2.82
CA VAL A 374 0.24 -15.56 1.77
C VAL A 374 1.12 -14.43 2.31
N GLY A 375 0.54 -13.34 2.75
CA GLY A 375 1.24 -12.20 3.35
C GLY A 375 2.49 -11.76 2.59
N THR A 376 2.36 -11.11 1.44
CA THR A 376 3.51 -10.76 0.57
C THR A 376 4.61 -10.00 1.30
N VAL A 377 4.24 -9.11 2.21
CA VAL A 377 5.20 -8.36 3.04
C VAL A 377 5.89 -9.26 4.06
N LEU A 378 5.21 -10.28 4.61
CA LEU A 378 5.84 -11.27 5.48
C LEU A 378 6.91 -12.07 4.72
N ASN A 379 6.62 -12.44 3.46
CA ASN A 379 7.57 -13.11 2.59
C ASN A 379 8.82 -12.26 2.34
N VAL A 380 8.65 -10.95 2.14
CA VAL A 380 9.77 -10.01 1.97
C VAL A 380 10.68 -9.99 3.21
N VAL A 381 10.09 -9.87 4.41
CA VAL A 381 10.86 -9.88 5.66
C VAL A 381 11.54 -11.23 5.88
N ALA A 382 10.83 -12.34 5.63
CA ALA A 382 11.39 -13.69 5.74
C ALA A 382 12.59 -13.88 4.80
N GLY A 383 12.47 -13.43 3.55
CA GLY A 383 13.54 -13.52 2.55
C GLY A 383 14.75 -12.67 2.89
N VAL A 384 14.55 -11.37 3.13
CA VAL A 384 15.65 -10.44 3.47
C VAL A 384 16.30 -10.81 4.80
N GLY A 385 15.48 -11.17 5.80
CA GLY A 385 15.95 -11.54 7.13
C GLY A 385 16.50 -12.96 7.24
N ARG A 386 16.36 -13.79 6.18
CA ARG A 386 16.66 -15.23 6.24
C ARG A 386 16.03 -15.87 7.46
N MET A 387 14.70 -15.72 7.57
CA MET A 387 13.88 -16.21 8.68
C MET A 387 12.84 -17.21 8.17
N LYS A 388 12.34 -18.07 9.07
CA LYS A 388 11.16 -18.87 8.77
C LYS A 388 9.92 -17.97 8.75
N MET A 389 8.98 -18.28 7.85
CA MET A 389 7.71 -17.56 7.73
C MET A 389 6.92 -17.58 9.05
N ASP A 390 6.91 -18.71 9.74
CA ASP A 390 6.22 -18.90 11.03
C ASP A 390 6.74 -17.93 12.10
N ASP A 391 8.06 -17.66 12.12
CA ASP A 391 8.65 -16.72 13.08
C ASP A 391 8.20 -15.29 12.80
N VAL A 392 8.20 -14.88 11.53
CA VAL A 392 7.72 -13.55 11.13
C VAL A 392 6.23 -13.41 11.44
N THR A 393 5.44 -14.45 11.14
CA THR A 393 4.01 -14.49 11.42
C THR A 393 3.71 -14.36 12.92
N ARG A 394 4.44 -15.08 13.78
CA ARG A 394 4.29 -14.92 15.24
C ARG A 394 4.69 -13.52 15.70
N GLY A 395 5.76 -12.98 15.14
CA GLY A 395 6.25 -11.64 15.47
C GLY A 395 5.30 -10.52 15.06
N VAL A 396 4.55 -10.68 13.97
CA VAL A 396 3.64 -9.65 13.44
C VAL A 396 2.32 -9.56 14.19
N MET A 397 1.85 -10.65 14.81
CA MET A 397 0.50 -10.77 15.40
C MET A 397 0.09 -9.60 16.31
N PRO A 398 0.90 -9.14 17.29
CA PRO A 398 0.47 -8.05 18.17
C PRO A 398 0.29 -6.73 17.41
N PHE A 399 1.10 -6.47 16.41
CA PHE A 399 1.03 -5.26 15.59
C PHE A 399 -0.14 -5.32 14.62
N MET A 400 -0.37 -6.47 13.98
CA MET A 400 -1.51 -6.70 13.09
C MET A 400 -2.83 -6.51 13.83
N LEU A 401 -2.96 -7.04 15.05
CA LEU A 401 -4.16 -6.84 15.88
C LEU A 401 -4.38 -5.37 16.22
N ALA A 402 -3.32 -4.61 16.51
CA ALA A 402 -3.42 -3.18 16.77
C ALA A 402 -3.88 -2.41 15.51
N GLN A 403 -3.39 -2.78 14.33
CA GLN A 403 -3.81 -2.16 13.06
C GLN A 403 -5.24 -2.53 12.68
N LEU A 404 -5.68 -3.77 12.94
CA LEU A 404 -7.08 -4.16 12.82
C LEU A 404 -7.99 -3.36 13.75
N ALA A 405 -7.55 -3.14 15.00
CA ALA A 405 -8.28 -2.28 15.93
C ALA A 405 -8.42 -0.84 15.40
N VAL A 406 -7.38 -0.27 14.78
CA VAL A 406 -7.46 1.04 14.11
C VAL A 406 -8.43 0.99 12.93
N LEU A 407 -8.39 -0.04 12.08
CA LEU A 407 -9.33 -0.18 10.98
C LEU A 407 -10.79 -0.13 11.46
N PHE A 408 -11.14 -0.93 12.48
CA PHE A 408 -12.51 -0.93 13.01
C PHE A 408 -12.84 0.34 13.80
N LEU A 409 -11.86 0.97 14.44
CA LEU A 409 -12.04 2.30 15.01
C LEU A 409 -12.44 3.33 13.93
N LEU A 410 -11.80 3.31 12.76
CA LEU A 410 -12.13 4.19 11.66
C LEU A 410 -13.50 3.86 11.05
N VAL A 411 -13.94 2.60 11.08
CA VAL A 411 -15.31 2.21 10.69
C VAL A 411 -16.34 2.79 11.65
N LEU A 412 -16.07 2.77 12.95
CA LEU A 412 -16.97 3.29 13.98
C LEU A 412 -16.99 4.83 14.05
N PHE A 413 -15.87 5.48 13.69
CA PHE A 413 -15.69 6.93 13.76
C PHE A 413 -15.28 7.51 12.41
N PRO A 414 -16.21 7.64 11.43
CA PRO A 414 -15.93 8.17 10.09
C PRO A 414 -15.28 9.56 10.10
N GLN A 415 -15.54 10.32 11.16
CA GLN A 415 -15.01 11.68 11.31
C GLN A 415 -13.47 11.73 11.33
N LEU A 416 -12.80 10.66 11.78
CA LEU A 416 -11.34 10.59 11.78
C LEU A 416 -10.74 10.58 10.37
N VAL A 417 -11.52 10.19 9.36
CA VAL A 417 -11.15 10.23 7.94
C VAL A 417 -11.71 11.48 7.26
N LEU A 418 -12.99 11.78 7.49
CA LEU A 418 -13.71 12.83 6.75
C LEU A 418 -13.40 14.25 7.27
N TRP A 419 -13.14 14.43 8.57
CA TRP A 419 -12.85 15.75 9.11
C TRP A 419 -11.50 16.33 8.60
N PRO A 420 -10.40 15.57 8.59
CA PRO A 420 -9.15 16.03 7.98
C PRO A 420 -9.33 16.36 6.50
N LEU A 421 -10.11 15.57 5.75
CA LEU A 421 -10.40 15.85 4.36
C LEU A 421 -11.04 17.23 4.17
N LYS A 422 -12.01 17.60 5.02
CA LYS A 422 -12.66 18.90 4.99
C LYS A 422 -11.73 20.10 5.31
N LEU A 423 -10.62 19.86 6.01
CA LEU A 423 -9.60 20.89 6.27
C LEU A 423 -8.71 21.13 5.04
N PHE A 424 -8.60 20.16 4.16
CA PHE A 424 -7.75 20.24 2.97
C PHE A 424 -8.51 20.67 1.72
N TYR A 425 -9.83 20.45 1.68
CA TYR A 425 -10.77 20.78 0.61
C TYR A 425 -12.02 21.47 1.16
#